data_6fc735cc7c5dfc9c57f6f71aad9343d3
#
_entry.id   6fc735cc7c5dfc9c57f6f71aad9343d3
#
_cell.length_a   1.000
_cell.length_b   1.000
_cell.length_c   1.000
_cell.angle_alpha   90.00
_cell.angle_beta   90.00
_cell.angle_gamma   90.00
#
_symmetry.space_group_name_H-M   'P 1'
#
loop_
_entity.id
_entity.type
_entity.pdbx_description
1 polymer ?
#
loop_
_entity_poly.entity_id
_entity_poly.type
_entity_poly.pdbx_seq_one_letter_code
_entity_poly.pdbx_strand_id
1 'polypeptide(L)'
;MDINYITDAKNEYTKQLQNILIPRLYEGIESLYNDSSENNTGSDVLSYFQTSLRDVPKWNQDIIENETNRIIEVSDCEWLDNLITAVFISNTKILAAVKIKSNEEKIDISIPRLTHFIHRCYIEVAREIYKNPYLYDKSLSDIKEKQKNMRDALIIIGECIINAVRSLLPIKTLLNKYLESVSNINHNHLEINNSIQELNEDAVDEDAVEEDAVEEDAVEEDA
;
A
#
# COMPACT_ATOMS: atom_id res chain seq x y z
N MET A 1 -20.48 -6.12 -2.03
CA MET A 1 -19.68 -5.80 -3.24
C MET A 1 -18.59 -6.87 -3.32
N ASP A 2 -18.45 -7.57 -4.44
CA ASP A 2 -17.50 -8.67 -4.57
C ASP A 2 -16.06 -8.11 -4.61
N ILE A 3 -15.17 -8.67 -3.79
CA ILE A 3 -13.75 -8.28 -3.70
C ILE A 3 -13.04 -8.43 -5.05
N ASN A 4 -13.44 -9.43 -5.86
CA ASN A 4 -12.85 -9.68 -7.17
C ASN A 4 -13.01 -8.46 -8.10
N TYR A 5 -14.20 -7.85 -8.16
CA TYR A 5 -14.41 -6.65 -8.97
C TYR A 5 -13.59 -5.45 -8.51
N ILE A 6 -13.38 -5.30 -7.20
CA ILE A 6 -12.53 -4.21 -6.68
C ILE A 6 -11.07 -4.47 -7.06
N THR A 7 -10.64 -5.74 -7.03
CA THR A 7 -9.27 -6.13 -7.38
C THR A 7 -8.99 -5.88 -8.86
N ASP A 8 -9.94 -6.23 -9.74
CA ASP A 8 -9.81 -5.98 -11.17
C ASP A 8 -9.77 -4.48 -11.47
N ALA A 9 -10.67 -3.70 -10.88
CA ALA A 9 -10.67 -2.24 -11.01
C ALA A 9 -9.38 -1.61 -10.51
N LYS A 10 -8.86 -2.05 -9.34
CA LYS A 10 -7.58 -1.59 -8.80
C LYS A 10 -6.43 -1.88 -9.77
N ASN A 11 -6.39 -3.07 -10.38
CA ASN A 11 -5.34 -3.45 -11.33
C ASN A 11 -5.41 -2.56 -12.57
N GLU A 12 -6.61 -2.29 -13.09
CA GLU A 12 -6.80 -1.42 -14.25
C GLU A 12 -6.39 0.02 -13.94
N TYR A 13 -6.85 0.61 -12.83
CA TYR A 13 -6.45 1.96 -12.43
C TYR A 13 -4.94 2.08 -12.21
N THR A 14 -4.32 1.08 -11.60
CA THR A 14 -2.86 1.06 -11.40
C THR A 14 -2.13 0.98 -12.75
N LYS A 15 -2.64 0.18 -13.68
CA LYS A 15 -2.04 0.07 -15.02
C LYS A 15 -2.16 1.36 -15.81
N GLN A 16 -3.31 2.02 -15.77
CA GLN A 16 -3.53 3.33 -16.39
C GLN A 16 -2.58 4.38 -15.80
N LEU A 17 -2.45 4.42 -14.47
CA LEU A 17 -1.52 5.31 -13.79
C LEU A 17 -0.07 5.09 -14.24
N GLN A 18 0.37 3.82 -14.34
CA GLN A 18 1.70 3.50 -14.84
C GLN A 18 1.88 3.93 -16.31
N ASN A 19 0.91 3.69 -17.18
CA ASN A 19 0.99 4.06 -18.59
C ASN A 19 1.15 5.58 -18.78
N ILE A 20 0.53 6.38 -17.92
CA ILE A 20 0.64 7.84 -17.95
C ILE A 20 1.99 8.28 -17.38
N LEU A 21 2.37 7.77 -16.21
CA LEU A 21 3.49 8.31 -15.45
C LEU A 21 4.86 7.80 -15.88
N ILE A 22 4.98 6.56 -16.34
CA ILE A 22 6.29 5.96 -16.71
C ILE A 22 7.05 6.84 -17.72
N PRO A 23 6.48 7.21 -18.88
CA PRO A 23 7.21 8.02 -19.86
C PRO A 23 7.52 9.42 -19.32
N ARG A 24 6.61 10.01 -18.52
CA ARG A 24 6.76 11.38 -18.00
C ARG A 24 7.84 11.47 -16.91
N LEU A 25 7.93 10.45 -16.04
CA LEU A 25 9.00 10.36 -15.04
C LEU A 25 10.34 10.07 -15.70
N TYR A 26 10.36 9.21 -16.75
CA TYR A 26 11.57 8.97 -17.51
C TYR A 26 12.12 10.28 -18.12
N GLU A 27 11.28 11.07 -18.76
CA GLU A 27 11.65 12.37 -19.34
C GLU A 27 12.15 13.36 -18.28
N GLY A 28 11.50 13.42 -17.11
CA GLY A 28 11.93 14.29 -16.03
C GLY A 28 13.31 13.92 -15.47
N ILE A 29 13.59 12.63 -15.30
CA ILE A 29 14.93 12.16 -14.90
C ILE A 29 15.95 12.38 -16.02
N GLU A 30 15.54 12.22 -17.29
CA GLU A 30 16.40 12.50 -18.44
C GLU A 30 16.77 13.99 -18.52
N SER A 31 15.89 14.91 -18.12
CA SER A 31 16.20 16.33 -18.03
C SER A 31 17.32 16.58 -17.01
N LEU A 32 17.29 15.93 -15.84
CA LEU A 32 18.37 16.05 -14.85
C LEU A 32 19.73 15.54 -15.38
N TYR A 33 19.69 14.49 -16.21
CA TYR A 33 20.89 14.01 -16.87
C TYR A 33 21.40 15.01 -17.91
N ASN A 34 20.52 15.59 -18.73
CA ASN A 34 20.88 16.59 -19.74
C ASN A 34 21.51 17.82 -19.10
N ASP A 35 20.90 18.35 -18.04
CA ASP A 35 21.42 19.50 -17.27
C ASP A 35 22.84 19.19 -16.73
N SER A 36 23.04 17.96 -16.25
CA SER A 36 24.35 17.50 -15.78
C SER A 36 25.37 17.40 -16.90
N SER A 37 24.95 17.01 -18.11
CA SER A 37 25.79 16.89 -19.30
C SER A 37 26.16 18.25 -19.91
N GLU A 38 25.24 19.21 -19.88
CA GLU A 38 25.49 20.57 -20.40
C GLU A 38 26.48 21.35 -19.56
N ASN A 39 26.43 21.17 -18.24
CA ASN A 39 27.30 21.89 -17.31
C ASN A 39 28.67 21.21 -17.08
N ASN A 40 28.85 19.98 -17.57
CA ASN A 40 30.06 19.19 -17.35
C ASN A 40 30.44 18.38 -18.58
N THR A 41 31.73 18.27 -18.86
CA THR A 41 32.25 17.49 -19.98
C THR A 41 33.13 16.33 -19.51
N GLY A 42 32.95 15.14 -20.13
CA GLY A 42 33.84 13.99 -19.88
C GLY A 42 33.27 12.97 -18.88
N SER A 43 34.15 12.26 -18.18
CA SER A 43 33.83 11.14 -17.30
C SER A 43 33.00 11.50 -16.05
N ASP A 44 32.83 12.77 -15.77
CA ASP A 44 32.21 13.25 -14.54
C ASP A 44 30.69 13.43 -14.63
N VAL A 45 30.09 13.36 -15.85
CA VAL A 45 28.67 13.57 -16.10
C VAL A 45 27.79 12.67 -15.21
N LEU A 46 28.12 11.39 -15.08
CA LEU A 46 27.35 10.47 -14.24
C LEU A 46 27.44 10.80 -12.76
N SER A 47 28.59 11.34 -12.30
CA SER A 47 28.74 11.76 -10.90
C SER A 47 27.91 13.01 -10.60
N TYR A 48 27.86 13.98 -11.52
CA TYR A 48 26.99 15.14 -11.41
C TYR A 48 25.51 14.74 -11.47
N PHE A 49 25.16 13.86 -12.37
CA PHE A 49 23.81 13.31 -12.45
C PHE A 49 23.38 12.63 -11.14
N GLN A 50 24.24 11.81 -10.54
CA GLN A 50 23.99 11.25 -9.22
C GLN A 50 23.81 12.32 -8.14
N THR A 51 24.51 13.43 -8.23
CA THR A 51 24.32 14.56 -7.30
C THR A 51 22.95 15.20 -7.49
N SER A 52 22.51 15.42 -8.73
CA SER A 52 21.17 15.93 -9.04
C SER A 52 20.07 14.98 -8.53
N LEU A 53 20.23 13.66 -8.71
CA LEU A 53 19.31 12.66 -8.19
C LEU A 53 19.22 12.65 -6.65
N ARG A 54 20.34 12.86 -5.96
CA ARG A 54 20.40 12.97 -4.49
C ARG A 54 19.66 14.19 -3.96
N ASP A 55 19.50 15.23 -4.77
CA ASP A 55 18.84 16.47 -4.38
C ASP A 55 17.31 16.44 -4.67
N VAL A 56 16.81 15.48 -5.43
CA VAL A 56 15.36 15.30 -5.69
C VAL A 56 14.51 15.31 -4.41
N PRO A 57 14.87 14.61 -3.31
CA PRO A 57 14.09 14.66 -2.07
C PRO A 57 14.02 16.05 -1.41
N LYS A 58 14.89 16.98 -1.82
CA LYS A 58 14.97 18.35 -1.27
C LYS A 58 14.30 19.39 -2.18
N TRP A 59 13.63 18.97 -3.23
CA TRP A 59 12.95 19.89 -4.13
C TRP A 59 11.98 20.79 -3.37
N ASN A 60 11.97 22.05 -3.70
CA ASN A 60 11.01 23.00 -3.16
C ASN A 60 9.64 22.84 -3.83
N GLN A 61 8.63 23.48 -3.25
CA GLN A 61 7.25 23.38 -3.72
C GLN A 61 7.09 23.85 -5.18
N ASP A 62 7.81 24.90 -5.60
CA ASP A 62 7.71 25.45 -6.95
C ASP A 62 8.20 24.44 -8.00
N ILE A 63 9.32 23.74 -7.73
CA ILE A 63 9.82 22.69 -8.63
C ILE A 63 8.81 21.55 -8.74
N ILE A 64 8.23 21.12 -7.60
CA ILE A 64 7.25 20.03 -7.57
C ILE A 64 5.98 20.41 -8.33
N GLU A 65 5.49 21.63 -8.18
CA GLU A 65 4.30 22.13 -8.87
C GLU A 65 4.55 22.27 -10.37
N ASN A 66 5.68 22.85 -10.78
CA ASN A 66 6.04 22.97 -12.19
C ASN A 66 6.13 21.61 -12.86
N GLU A 67 6.76 20.64 -12.19
CA GLU A 67 6.91 19.28 -12.72
C GLU A 67 5.57 18.53 -12.79
N THR A 68 4.71 18.74 -11.79
CA THR A 68 3.35 18.19 -11.80
C THR A 68 2.53 18.76 -12.95
N ASN A 69 2.60 20.05 -13.17
CA ASN A 69 1.91 20.73 -14.28
C ASN A 69 2.44 20.24 -15.64
N ARG A 70 3.76 20.09 -15.79
CA ARG A 70 4.38 19.51 -16.99
C ARG A 70 3.81 18.13 -17.29
N ILE A 71 3.70 17.26 -16.26
CA ILE A 71 3.16 15.91 -16.43
C ILE A 71 1.71 15.96 -16.91
N ILE A 72 0.85 16.81 -16.33
CA ILE A 72 -0.54 16.96 -16.73
C ILE A 72 -0.64 17.43 -18.19
N GLU A 73 0.08 18.49 -18.54
CA GLU A 73 0.06 19.09 -19.88
C GLU A 73 0.54 18.09 -20.94
N VAL A 74 1.69 17.45 -20.73
CA VAL A 74 2.29 16.55 -21.72
C VAL A 74 1.55 15.22 -21.83
N SER A 75 0.86 14.77 -20.77
CA SER A 75 0.05 13.56 -20.80
C SER A 75 -1.37 13.78 -21.32
N ASP A 76 -1.81 15.04 -21.47
CA ASP A 76 -3.20 15.42 -21.77
C ASP A 76 -4.21 14.75 -20.81
N CYS A 77 -3.84 14.62 -19.54
CA CYS A 77 -4.60 13.89 -18.54
C CYS A 77 -5.08 14.82 -17.40
N GLU A 78 -6.13 15.58 -17.69
CA GLU A 78 -6.75 16.48 -16.70
C GLU A 78 -7.36 15.74 -15.49
N TRP A 79 -7.66 14.45 -15.65
CA TRP A 79 -8.26 13.59 -14.62
C TRP A 79 -7.24 12.77 -13.82
N LEU A 80 -5.95 13.09 -13.88
CA LEU A 80 -4.87 12.37 -13.19
C LEU A 80 -5.11 12.33 -11.66
N ASP A 81 -5.59 13.40 -11.06
CA ASP A 81 -5.92 13.46 -9.63
C ASP A 81 -7.05 12.49 -9.26
N ASN A 82 -8.07 12.38 -10.12
CA ASN A 82 -9.15 11.41 -9.94
C ASN A 82 -8.66 9.97 -10.07
N LEU A 83 -7.72 9.71 -10.99
CA LEU A 83 -7.12 8.38 -11.16
C LEU A 83 -6.32 7.96 -9.92
N ILE A 84 -5.51 8.87 -9.38
CA ILE A 84 -4.77 8.63 -8.13
C ILE A 84 -5.76 8.35 -7.00
N THR A 85 -6.81 9.16 -6.88
CA THR A 85 -7.88 8.94 -5.90
C THR A 85 -8.48 7.54 -6.02
N ALA A 86 -8.80 7.10 -7.23
CA ALA A 86 -9.34 5.75 -7.48
C ALA A 86 -8.34 4.64 -7.09
N VAL A 87 -7.04 4.81 -7.39
CA VAL A 87 -5.97 3.88 -6.98
C VAL A 87 -5.90 3.77 -5.46
N PHE A 88 -5.90 4.89 -4.72
CA PHE A 88 -5.80 4.87 -3.27
C PHE A 88 -7.05 4.30 -2.61
N ILE A 89 -8.25 4.67 -3.07
CA ILE A 89 -9.52 4.14 -2.57
C ILE A 89 -9.60 2.62 -2.80
N SER A 90 -9.29 2.14 -3.99
CA SER A 90 -9.38 0.71 -4.30
C SER A 90 -8.38 -0.12 -3.51
N ASN A 91 -7.12 0.34 -3.37
CA ASN A 91 -6.13 -0.32 -2.52
C ASN A 91 -6.56 -0.35 -1.05
N THR A 92 -7.03 0.77 -0.50
CA THR A 92 -7.49 0.83 0.90
C THR A 92 -8.69 -0.06 1.15
N LYS A 93 -9.65 -0.11 0.21
CA LYS A 93 -10.83 -1.01 0.32
C LYS A 93 -10.44 -2.48 0.32
N ILE A 94 -9.48 -2.90 -0.53
CA ILE A 94 -8.99 -4.29 -0.54
C ILE A 94 -8.31 -4.64 0.77
N LEU A 95 -7.44 -3.77 1.28
CA LEU A 95 -6.75 -4.00 2.56
C LEU A 95 -7.73 -4.02 3.74
N ALA A 96 -8.79 -3.22 3.68
CA ALA A 96 -9.83 -3.19 4.69
C ALA A 96 -10.79 -4.38 4.64
N ALA A 97 -10.99 -4.98 3.47
CA ALA A 97 -11.88 -6.12 3.28
C ALA A 97 -11.37 -7.41 3.95
N VAL A 98 -10.10 -7.45 4.35
CA VAL A 98 -9.52 -8.53 5.17
C VAL A 98 -10.09 -8.55 6.60
N LYS A 99 -10.86 -7.52 7.02
CA LYS A 99 -11.57 -7.51 8.32
C LYS A 99 -12.57 -8.66 8.40
N ILE A 100 -12.33 -9.56 9.37
CA ILE A 100 -13.30 -10.52 9.84
C ILE A 100 -14.47 -9.74 10.47
N LYS A 101 -15.65 -9.91 9.88
CA LYS A 101 -16.99 -9.55 10.35
C LYS A 101 -17.08 -8.84 11.72
N SER A 102 -16.71 -7.60 11.84
CA SER A 102 -17.14 -6.80 12.99
C SER A 102 -17.25 -5.32 12.62
N ASN A 103 -18.45 -4.81 12.78
CA ASN A 103 -18.88 -3.41 12.71
C ASN A 103 -18.32 -2.53 11.58
N GLU A 104 -19.26 -1.88 10.88
CA GLU A 104 -19.07 -0.84 9.85
C GLU A 104 -18.36 0.43 10.38
N GLU A 105 -17.18 0.27 10.97
CA GLU A 105 -16.35 1.45 11.24
C GLU A 105 -15.85 2.04 9.93
N LYS A 106 -16.19 3.28 9.70
CA LYS A 106 -15.68 4.08 8.58
C LYS A 106 -14.16 4.12 8.65
N ILE A 107 -13.52 3.58 7.61
CA ILE A 107 -12.07 3.73 7.46
C ILE A 107 -11.83 5.11 6.89
N ASP A 108 -11.09 5.92 7.62
CA ASP A 108 -10.64 7.22 7.12
C ASP A 108 -9.58 6.98 6.03
N ILE A 109 -9.93 7.31 4.79
CA ILE A 109 -9.08 7.13 3.62
C ILE A 109 -8.30 8.42 3.41
N SER A 110 -7.03 8.41 3.77
CA SER A 110 -6.13 9.52 3.47
C SER A 110 -5.65 9.42 2.02
N ILE A 111 -6.11 10.34 1.18
CA ILE A 111 -5.68 10.46 -0.22
C ILE A 111 -4.59 11.53 -0.29
N PRO A 112 -3.38 11.23 -0.83
CA PRO A 112 -2.34 12.22 -0.96
C PRO A 112 -2.71 13.26 -2.02
N ARG A 113 -2.23 14.49 -1.86
CA ARG A 113 -2.31 15.50 -2.92
C ARG A 113 -1.51 15.05 -4.13
N LEU A 114 -1.95 15.41 -5.34
CA LEU A 114 -1.29 15.06 -6.58
C LEU A 114 0.21 15.45 -6.58
N THR A 115 0.54 16.67 -6.19
CA THR A 115 1.93 17.15 -6.09
C THR A 115 2.78 16.31 -5.14
N HIS A 116 2.23 15.93 -3.99
CA HIS A 116 2.93 15.07 -3.03
C HIS A 116 3.15 13.65 -3.59
N PHE A 117 2.17 13.10 -4.28
CA PHE A 117 2.30 11.78 -4.91
C PHE A 117 3.34 11.78 -6.03
N ILE A 118 3.32 12.79 -6.92
CA ILE A 118 4.31 12.94 -8.00
C ILE A 118 5.71 13.08 -7.42
N HIS A 119 5.90 13.95 -6.42
CA HIS A 119 7.21 14.08 -5.76
C HIS A 119 7.67 12.76 -5.11
N ARG A 120 6.75 12.02 -4.49
CA ARG A 120 7.07 10.69 -3.95
C ARG A 120 7.52 9.71 -5.03
N CYS A 121 6.89 9.70 -6.19
CA CYS A 121 7.35 8.91 -7.34
C CYS A 121 8.78 9.31 -7.76
N TYR A 122 9.06 10.60 -7.89
CA TYR A 122 10.40 11.09 -8.20
C TYR A 122 11.45 10.65 -7.18
N ILE A 123 11.13 10.70 -5.90
CA ILE A 123 12.04 10.24 -4.83
C ILE A 123 12.37 8.76 -4.97
N GLU A 124 11.38 7.91 -5.23
CA GLU A 124 11.61 6.47 -5.42
C GLU A 124 12.43 6.20 -6.69
N VAL A 125 12.09 6.86 -7.80
CA VAL A 125 12.84 6.73 -9.07
C VAL A 125 14.27 7.23 -8.90
N ALA A 126 14.48 8.39 -8.30
CA ALA A 126 15.81 8.95 -8.11
C ALA A 126 16.72 8.04 -7.26
N ARG A 127 16.16 7.37 -6.24
CA ARG A 127 16.90 6.40 -5.42
C ARG A 127 17.35 5.17 -6.19
N GLU A 128 16.51 4.65 -7.07
CA GLU A 128 16.87 3.48 -7.86
C GLU A 128 17.81 3.82 -9.03
N ILE A 129 17.59 4.94 -9.71
CA ILE A 129 18.48 5.41 -10.78
C ILE A 129 19.84 5.85 -10.22
N TYR A 130 19.90 6.41 -9.01
CA TYR A 130 21.18 6.71 -8.34
C TYR A 130 22.08 5.49 -8.22
N LYS A 131 21.53 4.30 -8.00
CA LYS A 131 22.26 3.03 -7.95
C LYS A 131 22.70 2.55 -9.34
N ASN A 132 21.99 2.98 -10.40
CA ASN A 132 22.16 2.54 -11.76
C ASN A 132 22.22 3.73 -12.75
N PRO A 133 23.12 4.72 -12.56
CA PRO A 133 23.14 5.96 -13.35
C PRO A 133 23.47 5.71 -14.82
N TYR A 134 24.14 4.60 -15.12
CA TYR A 134 24.50 4.19 -16.49
C TYR A 134 23.26 3.95 -17.39
N LEU A 135 22.08 3.76 -16.81
CA LEU A 135 20.84 3.58 -17.58
C LEU A 135 20.49 4.83 -18.42
N TYR A 136 20.97 6.00 -18.03
CA TYR A 136 20.78 7.27 -18.73
C TYR A 136 22.04 7.72 -19.50
N ASP A 137 23.10 6.92 -19.50
CA ASP A 137 24.35 7.29 -20.20
C ASP A 137 24.16 7.39 -21.70
N LYS A 138 24.20 8.61 -22.22
CA LYS A 138 24.07 8.92 -23.66
C LYS A 138 25.40 8.82 -24.41
N SER A 139 26.52 8.67 -23.72
CA SER A 139 27.86 8.59 -24.32
C SER A 139 28.12 7.25 -25.02
N LEU A 140 27.35 6.22 -24.66
CA LEU A 140 27.44 4.89 -25.28
C LEU A 140 27.31 4.98 -26.79
N SER A 141 28.15 4.23 -27.54
CA SER A 141 28.10 4.19 -29.02
C SER A 141 27.16 3.11 -29.53
N ASP A 142 26.89 2.05 -28.74
CA ASP A 142 26.02 0.94 -29.15
C ASP A 142 24.53 1.31 -28.93
N ILE A 143 23.80 1.37 -30.06
CA ILE A 143 22.36 1.65 -30.07
C ILE A 143 21.56 0.58 -29.33
N LYS A 144 21.97 -0.69 -29.41
CA LYS A 144 21.28 -1.79 -28.73
C LYS A 144 21.40 -1.67 -27.22
N GLU A 145 22.57 -1.28 -26.74
CA GLU A 145 22.79 -1.05 -25.32
C GLU A 145 21.96 0.14 -24.80
N LYS A 146 21.91 1.24 -25.55
CA LYS A 146 21.01 2.38 -25.23
C LYS A 146 19.55 1.95 -25.13
N GLN A 147 19.05 1.17 -26.12
CA GLN A 147 17.67 0.69 -26.11
C GLN A 147 17.40 -0.26 -24.93
N LYS A 148 18.35 -1.12 -24.59
CA LYS A 148 18.25 -1.98 -23.41
C LYS A 148 18.19 -1.16 -22.13
N ASN A 149 19.10 -0.21 -21.95
CA ASN A 149 19.14 0.67 -20.79
C ASN A 149 17.84 1.47 -20.62
N MET A 150 17.33 2.03 -21.72
CA MET A 150 16.04 2.72 -21.71
C MET A 150 14.90 1.79 -21.25
N ARG A 151 14.82 0.58 -21.81
CA ARG A 151 13.81 -0.42 -21.41
C ARG A 151 13.92 -0.76 -19.92
N ASP A 152 15.13 -1.01 -19.45
CA ASP A 152 15.38 -1.36 -18.05
C ASP A 152 15.01 -0.19 -17.11
N ALA A 153 15.32 1.05 -17.49
CA ALA A 153 14.89 2.25 -16.76
C ALA A 153 13.36 2.37 -16.69
N LEU A 154 12.63 2.14 -17.79
CA LEU A 154 11.17 2.19 -17.81
C LEU A 154 10.53 1.12 -16.91
N ILE A 155 11.12 -0.09 -16.83
CA ILE A 155 10.67 -1.17 -15.93
C ILE A 155 10.86 -0.72 -14.47
N ILE A 156 12.05 -0.22 -14.12
CA ILE A 156 12.36 0.28 -12.77
C ILE A 156 11.39 1.40 -12.37
N ILE A 157 11.13 2.36 -13.25
CA ILE A 157 10.18 3.46 -12.99
C ILE A 157 8.78 2.90 -12.70
N GLY A 158 8.33 1.88 -13.45
CA GLY A 158 7.05 1.23 -13.21
C GLY A 158 6.94 0.62 -11.82
N GLU A 159 8.00 -0.02 -11.32
CA GLU A 159 8.07 -0.57 -9.97
C GLU A 159 8.11 0.55 -8.90
N CYS A 160 8.83 1.64 -9.17
CA CYS A 160 8.92 2.79 -8.28
C CYS A 160 7.56 3.47 -8.08
N ILE A 161 6.72 3.57 -9.11
CA ILE A 161 5.34 4.10 -9.00
C ILE A 161 4.52 3.24 -8.03
N ILE A 162 4.60 1.91 -8.15
CA ILE A 162 3.90 0.99 -7.25
C ILE A 162 4.41 1.14 -5.81
N ASN A 163 5.73 1.28 -5.63
CA ASN A 163 6.32 1.48 -4.32
C ASN A 163 5.92 2.84 -3.70
N ALA A 164 5.80 3.89 -4.52
CA ALA A 164 5.26 5.18 -4.08
C ALA A 164 3.81 5.05 -3.59
N VAL A 165 2.93 4.35 -4.34
CA VAL A 165 1.56 4.05 -3.88
C VAL A 165 1.58 3.33 -2.54
N ARG A 166 2.34 2.22 -2.42
CA ARG A 166 2.42 1.43 -1.19
C ARG A 166 2.91 2.24 0.01
N SER A 167 3.90 3.11 -0.19
CA SER A 167 4.49 3.92 0.88
C SER A 167 3.55 4.96 1.47
N LEU A 168 2.54 5.38 0.69
CA LEU A 168 1.55 6.38 1.09
C LEU A 168 0.24 5.78 1.58
N LEU A 169 0.06 4.46 1.50
CA LEU A 169 -1.11 3.78 2.06
C LEU A 169 -1.06 3.78 3.60
N PRO A 170 -2.21 3.93 4.30
CA PRO A 170 -2.28 3.95 5.76
C PRO A 170 -2.17 2.54 6.38
N ILE A 171 -1.13 1.79 6.01
CA ILE A 171 -0.96 0.37 6.39
C ILE A 171 -0.94 0.20 7.91
N LYS A 172 -0.23 1.07 8.64
CA LYS A 172 -0.14 0.99 10.11
C LYS A 172 -1.52 1.10 10.77
N THR A 173 -2.33 2.06 10.33
CA THR A 173 -3.68 2.27 10.85
C THR A 173 -4.59 1.06 10.55
N LEU A 174 -4.52 0.54 9.33
CA LEU A 174 -5.29 -0.63 8.91
C LEU A 174 -4.87 -1.89 9.69
N LEU A 175 -3.58 -2.08 9.89
CA LEU A 175 -3.04 -3.22 10.65
C LEU A 175 -3.45 -3.15 12.12
N ASN A 176 -3.34 -2.00 12.77
CA ASN A 176 -3.75 -1.83 14.17
C ASN A 176 -5.24 -2.16 14.34
N LYS A 177 -6.10 -1.62 13.49
CA LYS A 177 -7.54 -1.94 13.51
C LYS A 177 -7.83 -3.42 13.30
N TYR A 178 -7.06 -4.09 12.44
CA TYR A 178 -7.16 -5.54 12.23
C TYR A 178 -6.79 -6.30 13.51
N LEU A 179 -5.66 -5.98 14.14
CA LEU A 179 -5.21 -6.64 15.36
C LEU A 179 -6.17 -6.43 16.55
N GLU A 180 -6.71 -5.22 16.70
CA GLU A 180 -7.75 -4.92 17.69
C GLU A 180 -9.01 -5.78 17.49
N SER A 181 -9.45 -5.94 16.24
CA SER A 181 -10.60 -6.79 15.91
C SER A 181 -10.37 -8.27 16.25
N VAL A 182 -9.16 -8.78 16.01
CA VAL A 182 -8.79 -10.17 16.36
C VAL A 182 -8.71 -10.36 17.87
N SER A 183 -8.16 -9.40 18.61
CA SER A 183 -8.08 -9.45 20.08
C SER A 183 -9.45 -9.46 20.73
N ASN A 184 -10.39 -8.64 20.23
CA ASN A 184 -11.78 -8.62 20.72
C ASN A 184 -12.52 -9.93 20.45
N ILE A 185 -12.29 -10.59 19.31
CA ILE A 185 -12.88 -11.90 19.01
C ILE A 185 -12.37 -12.96 19.99
N ASN A 186 -11.08 -12.98 20.29
CA ASN A 186 -10.50 -13.92 21.22
C ASN A 186 -11.02 -13.69 22.65
N HIS A 187 -11.21 -12.45 23.07
CA HIS A 187 -11.78 -12.12 24.39
C HIS A 187 -13.23 -12.60 24.51
N ASN A 188 -14.05 -12.32 23.50
CA ASN A 188 -15.45 -12.79 23.46
C ASN A 188 -15.56 -14.32 23.45
N HIS A 189 -14.65 -15.03 22.75
CA HIS A 189 -14.61 -16.49 22.78
C HIS A 189 -14.25 -17.05 24.17
N LEU A 190 -13.35 -16.40 24.91
CA LEU A 190 -13.01 -16.79 26.27
C LEU A 190 -14.18 -16.55 27.23
N GLU A 191 -14.86 -15.42 27.11
CA GLU A 191 -16.06 -15.12 27.92
C GLU A 191 -17.21 -16.10 27.66
N ILE A 192 -17.47 -16.45 26.41
CA ILE A 192 -18.49 -17.43 26.03
C ILE A 192 -18.13 -18.81 26.58
N ASN A 193 -16.88 -19.24 26.47
CA ASN A 193 -16.44 -20.53 27.00
C ASN A 193 -16.54 -20.60 28.54
N ASN A 194 -16.20 -19.51 29.23
CA ASN A 194 -16.35 -19.41 30.69
C ASN A 194 -17.83 -19.49 31.09
N SER A 195 -18.71 -18.76 30.38
CA SER A 195 -20.15 -18.79 30.65
C SER A 195 -20.78 -20.18 30.37
N ILE A 196 -20.30 -20.91 29.36
CA ILE A 196 -20.74 -22.29 29.10
C ILE A 196 -20.23 -23.24 30.20
N GLN A 197 -19.04 -23.01 30.74
CA GLN A 197 -18.47 -23.81 31.79
C GLN A 197 -19.22 -23.58 33.13
N GLU A 198 -19.56 -22.35 33.46
CA GLU A 198 -20.41 -22.00 34.61
C GLU A 198 -21.82 -22.64 34.50
N LEU A 199 -22.46 -22.59 33.32
CA LEU A 199 -23.77 -23.23 33.11
C LEU A 199 -23.72 -24.76 33.21
N ASN A 200 -22.61 -25.39 32.84
CA ASN A 200 -22.42 -26.84 33.00
C ASN A 200 -22.13 -27.24 34.45
N GLU A 201 -21.44 -26.40 35.22
CA GLU A 201 -21.20 -26.62 36.67
C GLU A 201 -22.49 -26.49 37.47
N ASP A 202 -23.33 -25.50 37.17
CA ASP A 202 -24.64 -25.33 37.79
C ASP A 202 -25.62 -26.50 37.46
N ALA A 203 -25.56 -27.05 36.23
CA ALA A 203 -26.38 -28.18 35.82
C ALA A 203 -25.97 -29.53 36.51
N VAL A 204 -24.71 -29.67 36.90
CA VAL A 204 -24.20 -30.87 37.60
C VAL A 204 -24.59 -30.84 39.05
N ASP A 205 -24.72 -29.64 39.67
CA ASP A 205 -25.17 -29.50 41.08
C ASP A 205 -26.68 -29.71 41.22
N GLU A 206 -27.53 -29.42 40.22
CA GLU A 206 -28.97 -29.72 40.27
C GLU A 206 -29.25 -31.22 40.15
N ASP A 207 -28.50 -31.99 39.37
CA ASP A 207 -28.68 -33.46 39.27
C ASP A 207 -28.19 -34.22 40.52
N ALA A 208 -27.26 -33.63 41.30
CA ALA A 208 -26.76 -34.24 42.54
C ALA A 208 -27.75 -34.07 43.73
N VAL A 209 -28.73 -33.18 43.67
CA VAL A 209 -29.75 -32.98 44.74
C VAL A 209 -30.95 -33.87 44.56
N GLU A 210 -31.24 -34.45 43.38
CA GLU A 210 -32.34 -35.37 43.15
C GLU A 210 -32.06 -36.85 43.49
N GLU A 211 -30.77 -37.31 43.57
CA GLU A 211 -30.44 -38.70 43.95
C GLU A 211 -30.49 -38.97 45.45
N ASP A 212 -30.39 -37.95 46.33
CA ASP A 212 -30.45 -38.18 47.78
C ASP A 212 -31.87 -38.20 48.37
N ALA A 213 -32.92 -38.03 47.58
CA ALA A 213 -34.31 -37.99 48.03
C ALA A 213 -35.09 -39.31 47.89
N VAL A 214 -34.51 -40.41 47.41
CA VAL A 214 -35.21 -41.67 47.07
C VAL A 214 -34.88 -42.85 48.00
N GLU A 215 -34.00 -42.74 49.01
CA GLU A 215 -33.56 -43.88 49.83
C GLU A 215 -34.13 -43.93 51.26
N GLU A 216 -35.19 -43.14 51.65
CA GLU A 216 -35.72 -43.13 53.04
C GLU A 216 -37.11 -43.77 53.24
N ASP A 217 -37.70 -44.44 52.26
CA ASP A 217 -39.05 -45.07 52.43
C ASP A 217 -39.16 -46.54 52.13
N ALA A 218 -38.25 -47.39 52.66
CA ALA A 218 -38.45 -48.83 52.55
C ALA A 218 -37.85 -49.61 53.74
N VAL A 219 -38.30 -49.38 54.96
CA VAL A 219 -38.25 -50.39 56.08
C VAL A 219 -39.35 -50.09 57.08
N GLU A 220 -40.53 -50.64 56.93
CA GLU A 220 -41.41 -51.09 58.04
C GLU A 220 -42.66 -51.76 57.44
N GLU A 221 -42.66 -53.06 57.40
CA GLU A 221 -43.76 -53.96 57.64
C GLU A 221 -43.31 -55.41 57.42
N ASP A 222 -43.07 -56.07 58.59
CA ASP A 222 -43.56 -57.40 58.86
C ASP A 222 -42.99 -57.98 60.19
N ALA A 223 -43.91 -58.06 61.19
CA ALA A 223 -43.96 -59.12 62.20
C ALA A 223 -45.29 -59.15 62.93
#